data_0a202621c9be186a717efd5999c5ac1b
#
_entry.id   0a202621c9be186a717efd5999c5ac1b
#
_cell.length_a   1.000
_cell.length_b   1.000
_cell.length_c   1.000
_cell.angle_alpha   90.00
_cell.angle_beta   90.00
_cell.angle_gamma   90.00
#
_symmetry.space_group_name_H-M   'P 1'
#
loop_
_entity.id
_entity.type
_entity.pdbx_description
1 polymer ?
#
loop_
_entity_poly.entity_id
_entity_poly.type
_entity_poly.pdbx_seq_one_letter_code
_entity_poly.pdbx_strand_id
1 'polypeptide(L)'
;MAVASLIRRIGWPGDTQTKLLTPMAHTLPDLGYAYDALEPHIDTRTMEIHHSKHHQAYITNLNNALAGKPELEAKSLCEIVGDLASIPEDIRTAVRNNGGGHANHAFFWKVIAPGGAKAPTGELAAAIDKAFGSFDAFKEAFAKAGATRFGSGWAWLVKKSDGSLAVCSTANQDCPCMGAAIAGCDGKPVLGLDVWEHAYYLNYQNRRPDYIAAFWNVVNWDVVAANFAV
;
A
#
# COMPACT_ATOMS: atom_id res chain seq x y z
N MET A 1 23.97 69.67 -34.89
CA MET A 1 22.85 69.34 -34.01
C MET A 1 22.59 67.87 -34.18
N ALA A 2 23.12 67.06 -33.29
CA ALA A 2 22.97 65.60 -33.33
C ALA A 2 22.09 65.13 -32.14
N VAL A 3 20.98 64.51 -32.42
CA VAL A 3 20.06 63.97 -31.44
C VAL A 3 20.48 62.53 -31.15
N ALA A 4 21.01 62.30 -29.97
CA ALA A 4 21.37 60.95 -29.49
C ALA A 4 20.11 60.20 -29.06
N SER A 5 19.81 59.12 -29.73
CA SER A 5 18.72 58.17 -29.41
C SER A 5 19.17 57.20 -28.32
N LEU A 6 18.51 57.26 -27.19
CA LEU A 6 18.72 56.40 -26.01
C LEU A 6 18.00 55.07 -26.21
N ILE A 7 18.71 54.01 -26.63
CA ILE A 7 18.16 52.68 -26.71
C ILE A 7 18.20 52.06 -25.31
N ARG A 8 17.04 51.95 -24.64
CA ARG A 8 16.86 51.15 -23.43
C ARG A 8 16.96 49.67 -23.80
N ARG A 9 17.96 48.97 -23.30
CA ARG A 9 18.00 47.52 -23.31
C ARG A 9 16.93 47.02 -22.33
N ILE A 10 15.90 46.41 -22.86
CA ILE A 10 14.93 45.63 -22.11
C ILE A 10 15.59 44.29 -21.78
N GLY A 11 15.89 44.11 -20.49
CA GLY A 11 16.37 42.82 -19.96
C GLY A 11 15.26 41.79 -20.10
N TRP A 12 15.61 40.62 -20.58
CA TRP A 12 14.75 39.47 -20.62
C TRP A 12 14.49 39.01 -19.17
N PRO A 13 13.23 38.71 -18.78
CA PRO A 13 12.97 38.13 -17.48
C PRO A 13 13.46 36.68 -17.47
N GLY A 14 14.06 36.36 -16.34
CA GLY A 14 14.76 35.19 -15.93
C GLY A 14 14.31 33.84 -16.50
N ASP A 15 15.34 33.10 -16.73
CA ASP A 15 15.42 31.66 -16.74
C ASP A 15 14.42 31.03 -15.76
N THR A 16 13.27 30.58 -16.26
CA THR A 16 12.49 29.55 -15.60
C THR A 16 13.29 28.27 -15.76
N GLN A 17 14.16 27.97 -14.79
CA GLN A 17 14.68 26.63 -14.63
C GLN A 17 13.46 25.72 -14.49
N THR A 18 13.04 25.15 -15.58
CA THR A 18 12.18 23.97 -15.58
C THR A 18 12.97 22.92 -14.82
N LYS A 19 12.60 22.72 -13.53
CA LYS A 19 13.16 21.67 -12.71
C LYS A 19 12.83 20.38 -13.45
N LEU A 20 13.81 19.85 -14.18
CA LEU A 20 13.73 18.54 -14.80
C LEU A 20 13.54 17.58 -13.63
N LEU A 21 12.28 17.18 -13.38
CA LEU A 21 11.95 16.08 -12.48
C LEU A 21 12.58 14.84 -13.11
N THR A 22 13.67 14.39 -12.54
CA THR A 22 14.28 13.11 -12.92
C THR A 22 13.21 12.04 -12.64
N PRO A 23 12.79 11.27 -13.64
CA PRO A 23 11.84 10.20 -13.42
C PRO A 23 12.40 9.28 -12.33
N MET A 24 11.67 9.13 -11.23
CA MET A 24 12.10 8.24 -10.16
C MET A 24 11.40 6.89 -10.37
N ALA A 25 12.16 5.91 -10.86
CA ALA A 25 11.69 4.54 -10.93
C ALA A 25 11.34 4.05 -9.51
N HIS A 26 10.21 3.33 -9.38
CA HIS A 26 9.85 2.67 -8.12
C HIS A 26 10.90 1.62 -7.78
N THR A 27 11.22 1.49 -6.50
CA THR A 27 12.25 0.57 -5.99
C THR A 27 11.69 -0.30 -4.87
N LEU A 28 12.28 -1.48 -4.69
CA LEU A 28 11.92 -2.38 -3.61
C LEU A 28 12.33 -1.76 -2.27
N PRO A 29 11.39 -1.51 -1.34
CA PRO A 29 11.74 -0.99 -0.02
C PRO A 29 12.41 -2.08 0.82
N ASP A 30 13.38 -1.68 1.64
CA ASP A 30 13.96 -2.57 2.65
C ASP A 30 12.90 -2.98 3.69
N LEU A 31 12.97 -4.21 4.19
CA LEU A 31 12.09 -4.70 5.26
C LEU A 31 12.42 -4.05 6.61
N GLY A 32 13.70 -3.77 6.87
CA GLY A 32 14.20 -3.31 8.17
C GLY A 32 14.41 -4.46 9.19
N TYR A 33 14.16 -5.72 8.80
CA TYR A 33 14.37 -6.92 9.59
C TYR A 33 14.73 -8.11 8.68
N ALA A 34 15.35 -9.16 9.26
CA ALA A 34 15.76 -10.35 8.52
C ALA A 34 14.54 -11.20 8.08
N TYR A 35 14.70 -12.00 7.04
CA TYR A 35 13.61 -12.85 6.52
C TYR A 35 13.09 -13.88 7.51
N ASP A 36 13.92 -14.33 8.45
CA ASP A 36 13.57 -15.28 9.52
C ASP A 36 12.97 -14.63 10.77
N ALA A 37 12.92 -13.30 10.82
CA ALA A 37 12.52 -12.58 12.03
C ALA A 37 11.02 -12.76 12.41
N LEU A 38 10.19 -13.22 11.50
CA LEU A 38 8.76 -13.46 11.73
C LEU A 38 8.42 -14.91 12.03
N GLU A 39 9.44 -15.80 12.12
CA GLU A 39 9.25 -17.19 12.54
C GLU A 39 8.68 -17.25 13.98
N PRO A 40 7.86 -18.23 14.30
CA PRO A 40 7.34 -19.30 13.44
C PRO A 40 6.04 -18.93 12.67
N HIS A 41 5.64 -17.66 12.70
CA HIS A 41 4.32 -17.21 12.21
C HIS A 41 4.28 -17.02 10.69
N ILE A 42 5.37 -16.54 10.11
CA ILE A 42 5.61 -16.49 8.65
C ILE A 42 7.00 -17.04 8.43
N ASP A 43 7.11 -18.07 7.61
CA ASP A 43 8.38 -18.76 7.39
C ASP A 43 9.36 -17.96 6.55
N THR A 44 10.65 -18.20 6.78
CA THR A 44 11.77 -17.53 6.11
C THR A 44 11.65 -17.60 4.59
N ARG A 45 11.29 -18.77 4.05
CA ARG A 45 11.22 -18.97 2.61
C ARG A 45 10.07 -18.19 1.97
N THR A 46 8.92 -18.12 2.65
CA THR A 46 7.80 -17.25 2.24
C THR A 46 8.26 -15.81 2.21
N MET A 47 8.88 -15.29 3.26
CA MET A 47 9.35 -13.91 3.33
C MET A 47 10.34 -13.56 2.22
N GLU A 48 11.31 -14.44 1.97
CA GLU A 48 12.31 -14.25 0.91
C GLU A 48 11.64 -14.14 -0.49
N ILE A 49 10.77 -15.10 -0.82
CA ILE A 49 10.10 -15.14 -2.13
C ILE A 49 9.10 -13.99 -2.25
N HIS A 50 8.29 -13.76 -1.22
CA HIS A 50 7.24 -12.77 -1.22
C HIS A 50 7.80 -11.35 -1.42
N HIS A 51 8.88 -11.00 -0.70
CA HIS A 51 9.54 -9.71 -0.82
C HIS A 51 10.39 -9.62 -2.11
N SER A 52 11.38 -10.53 -2.29
CA SER A 52 12.39 -10.37 -3.32
C SER A 52 11.94 -10.81 -4.73
N LYS A 53 10.84 -11.56 -4.86
CA LYS A 53 10.33 -12.05 -6.14
C LYS A 53 8.96 -11.47 -6.47
N HIS A 54 7.93 -11.69 -5.64
CA HIS A 54 6.57 -11.20 -5.93
C HIS A 54 6.51 -9.68 -5.91
N HIS A 55 6.96 -9.03 -4.82
CA HIS A 55 6.94 -7.56 -4.74
C HIS A 55 7.85 -6.94 -5.80
N GLN A 56 9.06 -7.46 -6.00
CA GLN A 56 9.97 -6.98 -7.04
C GLN A 56 9.37 -7.10 -8.45
N ALA A 57 8.62 -8.15 -8.74
CA ALA A 57 7.96 -8.30 -10.04
C ALA A 57 6.89 -7.23 -10.26
N TYR A 58 6.08 -6.91 -9.24
CA TYR A 58 5.12 -5.80 -9.34
C TYR A 58 5.81 -4.47 -9.65
N ILE A 59 6.92 -4.18 -8.97
CA ILE A 59 7.70 -2.96 -9.21
C ILE A 59 8.24 -2.92 -10.64
N THR A 60 8.87 -4.00 -11.08
CA THR A 60 9.44 -4.10 -12.44
C THR A 60 8.36 -3.89 -13.51
N ASN A 61 7.22 -4.54 -13.36
CA ASN A 61 6.10 -4.44 -14.31
C ASN A 61 5.45 -3.05 -14.27
N LEU A 62 5.33 -2.42 -13.10
CA LEU A 62 4.85 -1.04 -12.99
C LEU A 62 5.79 -0.08 -13.71
N ASN A 63 7.09 -0.14 -13.43
CA ASN A 63 8.09 0.71 -14.09
C ASN A 63 8.06 0.52 -15.61
N ASN A 64 7.93 -0.71 -16.09
CA ASN A 64 7.79 -0.98 -17.53
C ASN A 64 6.52 -0.36 -18.12
N ALA A 65 5.39 -0.39 -17.41
CA ALA A 65 4.14 0.22 -17.86
C ALA A 65 4.20 1.76 -17.91
N LEU A 66 4.96 2.37 -17.00
CA LEU A 66 5.11 3.82 -16.91
C LEU A 66 6.21 4.36 -17.84
N ALA A 67 7.09 3.51 -18.34
CA ALA A 67 8.25 3.91 -19.14
C ALA A 67 7.88 4.83 -20.32
N GLY A 68 8.59 5.97 -20.41
CA GLY A 68 8.35 6.97 -21.46
C GLY A 68 7.11 7.85 -21.24
N LYS A 69 6.54 7.85 -20.03
CA LYS A 69 5.40 8.69 -19.64
C LYS A 69 5.82 9.59 -18.45
N PRO A 70 6.62 10.64 -18.71
CA PRO A 70 7.27 11.44 -17.64
C PRO A 70 6.28 12.07 -16.67
N GLU A 71 5.06 12.40 -17.13
CA GLU A 71 4.00 12.93 -16.27
C GLU A 71 3.46 11.90 -15.26
N LEU A 72 3.53 10.61 -15.58
CA LEU A 72 3.17 9.52 -14.65
C LEU A 72 4.37 9.10 -13.80
N GLU A 73 5.56 9.02 -14.39
CA GLU A 73 6.79 8.71 -13.67
C GLU A 73 7.11 9.73 -12.56
N ALA A 74 6.62 10.98 -12.69
CA ALA A 74 6.78 12.02 -11.68
C ALA A 74 5.76 11.95 -10.53
N LYS A 75 4.69 11.13 -10.66
CA LYS A 75 3.67 10.98 -9.62
C LYS A 75 4.10 9.98 -8.55
N SER A 76 3.65 10.21 -7.33
CA SER A 76 3.74 9.20 -6.27
C SER A 76 2.88 7.99 -6.59
N LEU A 77 3.23 6.85 -6.00
CA LEU A 77 2.48 5.60 -6.15
C LEU A 77 0.99 5.76 -5.75
N CYS A 78 0.73 6.50 -4.66
CA CYS A 78 -0.65 6.76 -4.20
C CYS A 78 -1.45 7.60 -5.19
N GLU A 79 -0.83 8.59 -5.85
CA GLU A 79 -1.49 9.39 -6.90
C GLU A 79 -1.79 8.55 -8.13
N ILE A 80 -0.89 7.63 -8.50
CA ILE A 80 -1.08 6.74 -9.65
C ILE A 80 -2.24 5.77 -9.40
N VAL A 81 -2.24 5.07 -8.28
CA VAL A 81 -3.26 4.04 -7.99
C VAL A 81 -4.59 4.65 -7.53
N GLY A 82 -4.57 5.85 -6.95
CA GLY A 82 -5.77 6.56 -6.49
C GLY A 82 -6.58 7.21 -7.61
N ASP A 83 -6.00 7.40 -8.80
CA ASP A 83 -6.67 8.02 -9.94
C ASP A 83 -6.46 7.20 -11.23
N LEU A 84 -6.92 5.95 -11.20
CA LEU A 84 -6.83 5.06 -12.36
C LEU A 84 -7.61 5.56 -13.57
N ALA A 85 -8.58 6.43 -13.38
CA ALA A 85 -9.34 7.02 -14.48
C ALA A 85 -8.47 7.93 -15.36
N SER A 86 -7.48 8.60 -14.79
CA SER A 86 -6.51 9.46 -15.52
C SER A 86 -5.41 8.66 -16.22
N ILE A 87 -5.26 7.37 -15.92
CA ILE A 87 -4.24 6.53 -16.56
C ILE A 87 -4.69 6.13 -17.97
N PRO A 88 -3.82 6.25 -19.00
CA PRO A 88 -4.13 5.82 -20.36
C PRO A 88 -4.66 4.39 -20.41
N GLU A 89 -5.65 4.15 -21.26
CA GLU A 89 -6.40 2.88 -21.30
C GLU A 89 -5.51 1.68 -21.60
N ASP A 90 -4.54 1.86 -22.48
CA ASP A 90 -3.59 0.82 -22.92
C ASP A 90 -2.73 0.26 -21.78
N ILE A 91 -2.44 1.08 -20.73
CA ILE A 91 -1.63 0.66 -19.58
C ILE A 91 -2.44 0.56 -18.28
N ARG A 92 -3.69 1.02 -18.24
CA ARG A 92 -4.49 1.14 -17.01
C ARG A 92 -4.59 -0.17 -16.23
N THR A 93 -4.82 -1.28 -16.92
CA THR A 93 -4.89 -2.60 -16.29
C THR A 93 -3.55 -3.01 -15.68
N ALA A 94 -2.44 -2.78 -16.40
CA ALA A 94 -1.10 -3.06 -15.90
C ALA A 94 -0.77 -2.21 -14.66
N VAL A 95 -1.13 -0.92 -14.68
CA VAL A 95 -0.95 0.00 -13.55
C VAL A 95 -1.84 -0.39 -12.37
N ARG A 96 -3.12 -0.74 -12.58
CA ARG A 96 -4.01 -1.24 -11.52
C ARG A 96 -3.40 -2.46 -10.82
N ASN A 97 -2.99 -3.46 -11.57
CA ASN A 97 -2.50 -4.71 -11.01
C ASN A 97 -1.11 -4.54 -10.37
N ASN A 98 -0.17 -3.93 -11.06
CA ASN A 98 1.22 -3.85 -10.60
C ASN A 98 1.44 -2.65 -9.65
N GLY A 99 0.78 -1.52 -9.90
CA GLY A 99 0.78 -0.38 -8.99
C GLY A 99 0.07 -0.72 -7.66
N GLY A 100 -1.09 -1.37 -7.74
CA GLY A 100 -1.77 -1.91 -6.56
C GLY A 100 -0.91 -2.93 -5.81
N GLY A 101 -0.29 -3.87 -6.55
CA GLY A 101 0.63 -4.85 -5.97
C GLY A 101 1.81 -4.19 -5.24
N HIS A 102 2.45 -3.20 -5.86
CA HIS A 102 3.52 -2.46 -5.20
C HIS A 102 3.02 -1.69 -3.97
N ALA A 103 1.88 -1.00 -4.06
CA ALA A 103 1.32 -0.24 -2.94
C ALA A 103 0.95 -1.14 -1.75
N ASN A 104 0.25 -2.24 -2.01
CA ASN A 104 -0.18 -3.18 -1.00
C ASN A 104 1.00 -3.82 -0.25
N HIS A 105 2.03 -4.27 -0.98
CA HIS A 105 3.20 -4.90 -0.38
C HIS A 105 4.08 -3.89 0.36
N ALA A 106 4.30 -2.68 -0.19
CA ALA A 106 5.03 -1.62 0.49
C ALA A 106 4.36 -1.19 1.81
N PHE A 107 3.03 -1.27 1.87
CA PHE A 107 2.24 -1.06 3.09
C PHE A 107 2.38 -2.26 4.04
N PHE A 108 2.25 -3.48 3.54
CA PHE A 108 2.27 -4.73 4.32
C PHE A 108 3.56 -4.89 5.13
N TRP A 109 4.71 -4.67 4.50
CA TRP A 109 6.01 -4.78 5.19
C TRP A 109 6.16 -3.84 6.39
N LYS A 110 5.45 -2.72 6.42
CA LYS A 110 5.48 -1.75 7.53
C LYS A 110 4.57 -2.15 8.68
N VAL A 111 3.41 -2.77 8.36
CA VAL A 111 2.41 -3.14 9.38
C VAL A 111 2.69 -4.49 10.03
N ILE A 112 3.75 -5.18 9.62
CA ILE A 112 4.27 -6.38 10.28
C ILE A 112 5.70 -6.16 10.76
N ALA A 113 6.04 -6.71 11.93
CA ALA A 113 7.38 -6.64 12.52
C ALA A 113 7.58 -7.76 13.55
N PRO A 114 8.83 -8.15 13.84
CA PRO A 114 9.12 -9.06 14.94
C PRO A 114 8.87 -8.41 16.30
N GLY A 115 8.35 -9.16 17.27
CA GLY A 115 8.33 -8.78 18.70
C GLY A 115 7.43 -7.63 19.09
N GLY A 116 6.43 -7.26 18.26
CA GLY A 116 5.51 -6.17 18.54
C GLY A 116 4.57 -6.40 19.74
N ALA A 117 3.88 -5.34 20.16
CA ALA A 117 2.80 -5.42 21.15
C ALA A 117 1.70 -6.36 20.64
N LYS A 118 1.00 -7.05 21.58
CA LYS A 118 -0.01 -8.05 21.18
C LYS A 118 -1.38 -7.46 20.89
N ALA A 119 -1.57 -6.17 21.18
CA ALA A 119 -2.84 -5.46 20.99
C ALA A 119 -2.59 -3.96 20.77
N PRO A 120 -3.52 -3.26 20.13
CA PRO A 120 -3.47 -1.81 20.02
C PRO A 120 -3.67 -1.15 21.39
N THR A 121 -3.19 0.09 21.51
CA THR A 121 -3.37 0.93 22.71
C THR A 121 -3.86 2.32 22.30
N GLY A 122 -4.20 3.16 23.29
CA GLY A 122 -4.54 4.56 23.08
C GLY A 122 -5.76 4.78 22.18
N GLU A 123 -5.68 5.78 21.31
CA GLU A 123 -6.80 6.20 20.46
C GLU A 123 -7.25 5.12 19.46
N LEU A 124 -6.31 4.34 18.94
CA LEU A 124 -6.65 3.23 18.04
C LEU A 124 -7.47 2.15 18.76
N ALA A 125 -7.09 1.78 19.99
CA ALA A 125 -7.85 0.81 20.79
C ALA A 125 -9.26 1.31 21.06
N ALA A 126 -9.41 2.56 21.48
CA ALA A 126 -10.72 3.18 21.72
C ALA A 126 -11.57 3.26 20.44
N ALA A 127 -10.97 3.54 19.29
CA ALA A 127 -11.66 3.56 18.01
C ALA A 127 -12.12 2.17 17.57
N ILE A 128 -11.31 1.13 17.81
CA ILE A 128 -11.66 -0.27 17.56
C ILE A 128 -12.82 -0.70 18.46
N ASP A 129 -12.75 -0.41 19.76
CA ASP A 129 -13.84 -0.73 20.69
C ASP A 129 -15.14 -0.02 20.33
N LYS A 130 -15.04 1.24 19.91
CA LYS A 130 -16.21 2.01 19.44
C LYS A 130 -16.82 1.41 18.18
N ALA A 131 -16.00 0.96 17.22
CA ALA A 131 -16.47 0.49 15.92
C ALA A 131 -16.97 -0.97 15.96
N PHE A 132 -16.36 -1.83 16.77
CA PHE A 132 -16.58 -3.26 16.76
C PHE A 132 -17.09 -3.83 18.10
N GLY A 133 -17.08 -3.04 19.17
CA GLY A 133 -17.47 -3.46 20.53
C GLY A 133 -16.31 -4.00 21.37
N SER A 134 -15.31 -4.61 20.75
CA SER A 134 -14.08 -5.07 21.42
C SER A 134 -12.99 -5.39 20.41
N PHE A 135 -11.75 -5.52 20.89
CA PHE A 135 -10.63 -5.98 20.07
C PHE A 135 -10.85 -7.41 19.51
N ASP A 136 -11.44 -8.31 20.30
CA ASP A 136 -11.74 -9.67 19.83
C ASP A 136 -12.80 -9.68 18.73
N ALA A 137 -13.88 -8.90 18.88
CA ALA A 137 -14.87 -8.75 17.82
C ALA A 137 -14.28 -8.14 16.52
N PHE A 138 -13.35 -7.20 16.66
CA PHE A 138 -12.58 -6.71 15.50
C PHE A 138 -11.79 -7.83 14.84
N LYS A 139 -11.03 -8.63 15.61
CA LYS A 139 -10.27 -9.77 15.06
C LYS A 139 -11.17 -10.77 14.34
N GLU A 140 -12.35 -11.07 14.89
CA GLU A 140 -13.33 -11.94 14.24
C GLU A 140 -13.83 -11.36 12.91
N ALA A 141 -14.19 -10.07 12.87
CA ALA A 141 -14.63 -9.40 11.65
C ALA A 141 -13.52 -9.39 10.58
N PHE A 142 -12.27 -9.12 10.99
CA PHE A 142 -11.11 -9.12 10.10
C PHE A 142 -10.79 -10.52 9.58
N ALA A 143 -10.81 -11.52 10.46
CA ALA A 143 -10.62 -12.92 10.08
C ALA A 143 -11.70 -13.40 9.10
N LYS A 144 -12.95 -13.04 9.33
CA LYS A 144 -14.05 -13.33 8.42
C LYS A 144 -13.81 -12.71 7.04
N ALA A 145 -13.41 -11.42 6.98
CA ALA A 145 -13.12 -10.75 5.71
C ALA A 145 -12.00 -11.44 4.93
N GLY A 146 -10.92 -11.86 5.60
CA GLY A 146 -9.82 -12.60 4.98
C GLY A 146 -10.19 -14.02 4.55
N ALA A 147 -10.89 -14.76 5.40
CA ALA A 147 -11.27 -16.15 5.12
C ALA A 147 -12.33 -16.26 4.00
N THR A 148 -13.28 -15.31 3.94
CA THR A 148 -14.33 -15.31 2.92
C THR A 148 -13.92 -14.63 1.61
N ARG A 149 -12.74 -14.03 1.53
CA ARG A 149 -12.19 -13.52 0.26
C ARG A 149 -11.92 -14.72 -0.67
N PHE A 150 -12.84 -14.94 -1.61
CA PHE A 150 -12.71 -16.04 -2.57
C PHE A 150 -11.58 -15.75 -3.56
N GLY A 151 -10.61 -16.66 -3.67
CA GLY A 151 -9.40 -16.49 -4.46
C GLY A 151 -8.37 -15.58 -3.79
N SER A 152 -7.61 -14.86 -4.61
CA SER A 152 -6.56 -13.95 -4.18
C SER A 152 -7.11 -12.59 -3.78
N GLY A 153 -6.49 -11.95 -2.80
CA GLY A 153 -6.86 -10.61 -2.37
C GLY A 153 -6.28 -10.24 -1.01
N TRP A 154 -6.92 -9.26 -0.39
CA TRP A 154 -6.48 -8.64 0.86
C TRP A 154 -7.63 -8.45 1.82
N ALA A 155 -7.37 -8.54 3.11
CA ALA A 155 -8.26 -8.06 4.19
C ALA A 155 -7.72 -6.74 4.74
N TRP A 156 -8.62 -5.81 5.05
CA TRP A 156 -8.27 -4.45 5.46
C TRP A 156 -9.04 -3.99 6.68
N LEU A 157 -8.36 -3.24 7.56
CA LEU A 157 -8.96 -2.25 8.43
C LEU A 157 -8.76 -0.88 7.76
N VAL A 158 -9.84 -0.15 7.53
CA VAL A 158 -9.81 1.18 6.89
C VAL A 158 -10.41 2.25 7.78
N LYS A 159 -9.87 3.46 7.71
CA LYS A 159 -10.45 4.68 8.27
C LYS A 159 -11.27 5.38 7.19
N LYS A 160 -12.56 5.53 7.41
CA LYS A 160 -13.48 6.22 6.51
C LYS A 160 -13.30 7.73 6.60
N SER A 161 -13.85 8.47 5.63
CA SER A 161 -13.81 9.94 5.59
C SER A 161 -14.47 10.62 6.80
N ASP A 162 -15.43 9.95 7.46
CA ASP A 162 -16.07 10.40 8.69
C ASP A 162 -15.27 10.04 9.97
N GLY A 163 -14.09 9.43 9.81
CA GLY A 163 -13.21 8.98 10.88
C GLY A 163 -13.58 7.62 11.48
N SER A 164 -14.67 7.00 11.06
CA SER A 164 -15.05 5.66 11.54
C SER A 164 -14.13 4.57 10.99
N LEU A 165 -14.02 3.45 11.71
CA LEU A 165 -13.29 2.27 11.27
C LEU A 165 -14.24 1.25 10.64
N ALA A 166 -13.79 0.61 9.57
CA ALA A 166 -14.50 -0.49 8.93
C ALA A 166 -13.53 -1.60 8.49
N VAL A 167 -14.03 -2.83 8.48
CA VAL A 167 -13.32 -3.98 7.89
C VAL A 167 -13.90 -4.28 6.52
N CYS A 168 -13.03 -4.50 5.54
CA CYS A 168 -13.41 -4.91 4.20
C CYS A 168 -12.38 -5.88 3.59
N SER A 169 -12.64 -6.37 2.39
CA SER A 169 -11.67 -7.12 1.60
C SER A 169 -11.71 -6.69 0.15
N THR A 170 -10.56 -6.75 -0.52
CA THR A 170 -10.41 -6.42 -1.93
C THR A 170 -9.90 -7.61 -2.72
N ALA A 171 -10.26 -7.70 -4.00
CA ALA A 171 -9.79 -8.77 -4.88
C ALA A 171 -8.41 -8.45 -5.46
N ASN A 172 -7.64 -9.49 -5.75
CA ASN A 172 -6.35 -9.41 -6.41
C ASN A 172 -5.42 -8.38 -5.73
N GLN A 173 -4.96 -7.37 -6.49
CA GLN A 173 -4.12 -6.29 -5.97
C GLN A 173 -4.86 -4.95 -5.87
N ASP A 174 -6.19 -4.96 -5.91
CA ASP A 174 -6.96 -3.75 -5.63
C ASP A 174 -6.72 -3.30 -4.19
N CYS A 175 -6.56 -2.00 -3.99
CA CYS A 175 -6.43 -1.40 -2.67
C CYS A 175 -7.61 -0.45 -2.37
N PRO A 176 -7.94 -0.21 -1.09
CA PRO A 176 -9.01 0.72 -0.74
C PRO A 176 -8.82 2.14 -1.30
N CYS A 177 -7.56 2.54 -1.57
CA CYS A 177 -7.24 3.84 -2.16
C CYS A 177 -7.73 4.01 -3.61
N MET A 178 -8.05 2.92 -4.31
CA MET A 178 -8.68 2.94 -5.65
C MET A 178 -10.17 3.30 -5.60
N GLY A 179 -10.74 3.37 -4.40
CA GLY A 179 -12.15 3.71 -4.16
C GLY A 179 -13.12 2.55 -4.35
N ALA A 180 -14.34 2.73 -3.82
CA ALA A 180 -15.36 1.68 -3.78
C ALA A 180 -15.79 1.19 -5.17
N ALA A 181 -15.77 2.05 -6.18
CA ALA A 181 -16.16 1.69 -7.55
C ALA A 181 -15.23 0.64 -8.19
N ILE A 182 -13.95 0.60 -7.80
CA ILE A 182 -12.94 -0.31 -8.34
C ILE A 182 -12.68 -1.46 -7.37
N ALA A 183 -12.41 -1.14 -6.11
CA ALA A 183 -11.97 -2.10 -5.11
C ALA A 183 -13.14 -2.73 -4.31
N GLY A 184 -14.36 -2.21 -4.44
CA GLY A 184 -15.50 -2.60 -3.61
C GLY A 184 -15.36 -2.16 -2.14
N CYS A 185 -14.33 -1.39 -1.84
CA CYS A 185 -13.98 -0.89 -0.52
C CYS A 185 -13.31 0.47 -0.70
N ASP A 186 -13.55 1.38 0.23
CA ASP A 186 -12.93 2.71 0.26
C ASP A 186 -12.45 3.07 1.66
N GLY A 187 -11.65 4.11 1.73
CA GLY A 187 -11.07 4.61 2.96
C GLY A 187 -9.56 4.48 2.98
N LYS A 188 -8.96 5.05 4.01
CA LYS A 188 -7.51 5.00 4.21
C LYS A 188 -7.13 3.68 4.87
N PRO A 189 -6.21 2.89 4.29
CA PRO A 189 -5.71 1.68 4.92
C PRO A 189 -5.04 1.97 6.27
N VAL A 190 -5.45 1.27 7.32
CA VAL A 190 -4.88 1.30 8.68
C VAL A 190 -4.11 0.03 8.96
N LEU A 191 -4.68 -1.13 8.62
CA LEU A 191 -4.05 -2.46 8.68
C LEU A 191 -4.43 -3.24 7.42
N GLY A 192 -3.52 -4.05 6.89
CA GLY A 192 -3.75 -4.91 5.74
C GLY A 192 -3.11 -6.27 5.91
N LEU A 193 -3.77 -7.31 5.39
CA LEU A 193 -3.29 -8.68 5.37
C LEU A 193 -3.41 -9.24 3.96
N ASP A 194 -2.29 -9.69 3.42
CA ASP A 194 -2.25 -10.44 2.17
C ASP A 194 -2.83 -11.84 2.37
N VAL A 195 -3.89 -12.18 1.64
CA VAL A 195 -4.48 -13.52 1.64
C VAL A 195 -4.35 -14.23 0.27
N TRP A 196 -3.44 -13.76 -0.58
CA TRP A 196 -2.94 -14.54 -1.69
C TRP A 196 -2.25 -15.80 -1.16
N GLU A 197 -2.38 -16.91 -1.85
CA GLU A 197 -1.76 -18.17 -1.40
C GLU A 197 -0.23 -18.08 -1.27
N HIS A 198 0.43 -17.25 -2.10
CA HIS A 198 1.88 -17.06 -1.99
C HIS A 198 2.32 -16.48 -0.63
N ALA A 199 1.44 -15.82 0.10
CA ALA A 199 1.75 -15.24 1.41
C ALA A 199 1.79 -16.27 2.54
N TYR A 200 1.22 -17.48 2.36
CA TYR A 200 1.07 -18.42 3.46
C TYR A 200 1.20 -19.91 3.07
N TYR A 201 1.20 -20.26 1.78
CA TYR A 201 1.03 -21.66 1.36
C TYR A 201 2.15 -22.58 1.85
N LEU A 202 3.41 -22.12 1.89
CA LEU A 202 4.53 -22.94 2.30
C LEU A 202 4.42 -23.42 3.76
N ASN A 203 3.88 -22.58 4.65
CA ASN A 203 3.72 -22.91 6.06
C ASN A 203 2.33 -23.46 6.42
N TYR A 204 1.28 -22.96 5.76
CA TYR A 204 -0.11 -23.27 6.12
C TYR A 204 -0.88 -24.06 5.08
N GLN A 205 -0.41 -24.20 3.84
CA GLN A 205 -1.09 -24.83 2.71
C GLN A 205 -2.52 -24.27 2.56
N ASN A 206 -3.54 -25.11 2.59
CA ASN A 206 -4.94 -24.69 2.45
C ASN A 206 -5.55 -24.08 3.74
N ARG A 207 -4.78 -24.02 4.83
CA ARG A 207 -5.28 -23.55 6.13
C ARG A 207 -5.16 -22.03 6.29
N ARG A 208 -5.76 -21.27 5.38
CA ARG A 208 -5.81 -19.80 5.47
C ARG A 208 -6.27 -19.29 6.84
N PRO A 209 -7.27 -19.87 7.52
CA PRO A 209 -7.65 -19.43 8.86
C PRO A 209 -6.51 -19.48 9.90
N ASP A 210 -5.65 -20.50 9.82
CA ASP A 210 -4.51 -20.62 10.75
C ASP A 210 -3.46 -19.51 10.49
N TYR A 211 -3.21 -19.17 9.23
CA TYR A 211 -2.37 -18.04 8.86
C TYR A 211 -2.94 -16.70 9.37
N ILE A 212 -4.26 -16.48 9.20
CA ILE A 212 -4.92 -15.28 9.71
C ILE A 212 -4.82 -15.19 11.24
N ALA A 213 -4.94 -16.33 11.93
CA ALA A 213 -4.77 -16.38 13.38
C ALA A 213 -3.32 -16.09 13.80
N ALA A 214 -2.33 -16.61 13.07
CA ALA A 214 -0.92 -16.38 13.33
C ALA A 214 -0.48 -14.93 13.07
N PHE A 215 -1.11 -14.24 12.12
CA PHE A 215 -0.82 -12.86 11.73
C PHE A 215 -0.81 -11.89 12.93
N TRP A 216 -1.70 -12.06 13.89
CA TRP A 216 -1.79 -11.17 15.07
C TRP A 216 -0.53 -11.15 15.93
N ASN A 217 0.36 -12.14 15.80
CA ASN A 217 1.63 -12.19 16.52
C ASN A 217 2.72 -11.34 15.87
N VAL A 218 2.53 -10.89 14.63
CA VAL A 218 3.52 -10.12 13.87
C VAL A 218 3.05 -8.72 13.52
N VAL A 219 1.86 -8.29 13.98
CA VAL A 219 1.34 -6.94 13.71
C VAL A 219 2.19 -5.89 14.43
N ASN A 220 2.64 -4.90 13.68
CA ASN A 220 3.31 -3.71 14.20
C ASN A 220 2.27 -2.65 14.61
N TRP A 221 1.76 -2.76 15.83
CA TRP A 221 0.70 -1.88 16.32
C TRP A 221 1.10 -0.41 16.41
N ASP A 222 2.38 -0.08 16.54
CA ASP A 222 2.86 1.31 16.54
C ASP A 222 2.66 1.95 15.16
N VAL A 223 3.02 1.22 14.09
CA VAL A 223 2.78 1.68 12.72
C VAL A 223 1.28 1.71 12.40
N VAL A 224 0.52 0.72 12.86
CA VAL A 224 -0.94 0.70 12.66
C VAL A 224 -1.60 1.90 13.34
N ALA A 225 -1.16 2.25 14.57
CA ALA A 225 -1.63 3.44 15.27
C ALA A 225 -1.24 4.74 14.54
N ALA A 226 -0.01 4.82 14.02
CA ALA A 226 0.42 5.95 13.20
C ALA A 226 -0.40 6.10 11.91
N ASN A 227 -0.74 4.98 11.24
CA ASN A 227 -1.62 5.00 10.06
C ASN A 227 -3.04 5.50 10.39
N PHE A 228 -3.53 5.18 11.58
CA PHE A 228 -4.83 5.64 12.06
C PHE A 228 -4.83 7.14 12.39
N ALA A 229 -3.75 7.66 12.99
CA ALA A 229 -3.66 9.04 13.45
C ALA A 229 -3.64 10.08 12.30
N VAL A 230 -3.22 9.70 11.11
CA VAL A 230 -3.14 10.58 9.92
C VAL A 230 -4.50 10.61 9.16
#